data_4843c708d59a6579c1c41cf763d93f33
#
_entry.id   4843c708d59a6579c1c41cf763d93f33
#
_cell.length_a   1.000
_cell.length_b   1.000
_cell.length_c   1.000
_cell.angle_alpha   90.00
_cell.angle_beta   90.00
_cell.angle_gamma   90.00
#
_symmetry.space_group_name_H-M   'P 1'
#
loop_
_entity.id
_entity.type
_entity.pdbx_description
1 polymer ?
#
loop_
_entity_poly.entity_id
_entity_poly.type
_entity_poly.pdbx_seq_one_letter_code
_entity_poly.pdbx_strand_id
1 'polypeptide(L)'
;MAGTETQILHSVLDRWEAAVNAHDSKRVASYFTDDAIFQGLHPYSVGPGGVAEYYEAQPIGLTAAYSILETRRPADDLVLGYMSVDFAFTDRPTLTVYLCVMARRAGDDWLISHYQVSRLP
;
A
#
# COMPACT_ATOMS: atom_id res chain seq x y z
N MET A 1 5.54 16.39 -17.97
CA MET A 1 5.83 16.89 -16.60
C MET A 1 5.61 15.78 -15.61
N ALA A 2 6.54 15.63 -14.67
CA ALA A 2 6.33 14.67 -13.60
C ALA A 2 5.11 15.10 -12.79
N GLY A 3 4.28 14.16 -12.34
CA GLY A 3 3.16 14.46 -11.46
C GLY A 3 3.63 15.01 -10.13
N THR A 4 2.71 15.65 -9.40
CA THR A 4 2.97 15.98 -8.01
C THR A 4 3.09 14.69 -7.20
N GLU A 5 3.66 14.77 -6.01
CA GLU A 5 3.79 13.61 -5.11
C GLU A 5 2.43 12.98 -4.83
N THR A 6 1.41 13.81 -4.60
CA THR A 6 0.05 13.34 -4.37
C THR A 6 -0.51 12.59 -5.59
N GLN A 7 -0.31 13.12 -6.78
CA GLN A 7 -0.77 12.46 -8.01
C GLN A 7 -0.06 11.13 -8.24
N ILE A 8 1.25 11.08 -7.98
CA ILE A 8 2.03 9.85 -8.10
C ILE A 8 1.52 8.79 -7.11
N LEU A 9 1.30 9.19 -5.86
CA LEU A 9 0.77 8.28 -4.85
C LEU A 9 -0.62 7.77 -5.21
N HIS A 10 -1.51 8.65 -5.69
CA HIS A 10 -2.82 8.20 -6.16
C HIS A 10 -2.72 7.21 -7.31
N SER A 11 -1.75 7.38 -8.21
CA SER A 11 -1.62 6.49 -9.36
C SER A 11 -1.33 5.04 -8.95
N VAL A 12 -0.60 4.82 -7.87
CA VAL A 12 -0.30 3.47 -7.39
C VAL A 12 -1.27 3.02 -6.29
N LEU A 13 -1.64 3.91 -5.38
CA LEU A 13 -2.49 3.56 -4.24
C LEU A 13 -3.95 3.33 -4.62
N ASP A 14 -4.46 4.03 -5.63
CA ASP A 14 -5.83 3.77 -6.11
C ASP A 14 -5.93 2.36 -6.70
N ARG A 15 -4.89 1.90 -7.40
CA ARG A 15 -4.83 0.54 -7.92
C ARG A 15 -4.68 -0.48 -6.79
N TRP A 16 -3.84 -0.18 -5.80
CA TRP A 16 -3.69 -1.01 -4.60
C TRP A 16 -5.02 -1.19 -3.88
N GLU A 17 -5.71 -0.08 -3.63
CA GLU A 17 -7.00 -0.09 -2.94
C GLU A 17 -8.04 -0.91 -3.71
N ALA A 18 -8.12 -0.72 -5.01
CA ALA A 18 -9.06 -1.47 -5.85
C ALA A 18 -8.79 -2.97 -5.81
N ALA A 19 -7.51 -3.36 -5.84
CA ALA A 19 -7.13 -4.76 -5.80
C ALA A 19 -7.40 -5.39 -4.42
N VAL A 20 -7.14 -4.64 -3.33
CA VAL A 20 -7.49 -5.09 -1.97
C VAL A 20 -9.00 -5.30 -1.86
N ASN A 21 -9.77 -4.33 -2.34
CA ASN A 21 -11.24 -4.38 -2.25
C ASN A 21 -11.83 -5.53 -3.10
N ALA A 22 -11.13 -5.92 -4.16
CA ALA A 22 -11.54 -7.05 -5.01
C ALA A 22 -11.04 -8.40 -4.46
N HIS A 23 -10.29 -8.42 -3.36
CA HIS A 23 -9.64 -9.61 -2.82
C HIS A 23 -8.76 -10.31 -3.87
N ASP A 24 -8.06 -9.51 -4.66
CA ASP A 24 -7.17 -10.00 -5.72
C ASP A 24 -5.72 -9.89 -5.23
N SER A 25 -5.28 -10.87 -4.47
CA SER A 25 -3.99 -10.85 -3.79
C SER A 25 -2.80 -10.77 -4.74
N LYS A 26 -2.88 -11.45 -5.88
CA LYS A 26 -1.80 -11.41 -6.88
C LYS A 26 -1.69 -10.04 -7.52
N ARG A 27 -2.82 -9.40 -7.75
CA ARG A 27 -2.86 -8.06 -8.31
C ARG A 27 -2.32 -7.04 -7.32
N VAL A 28 -2.67 -7.16 -6.04
CA VAL A 28 -2.09 -6.32 -4.99
C VAL A 28 -0.56 -6.43 -5.04
N ALA A 29 -0.04 -7.65 -5.06
CA ALA A 29 1.39 -7.92 -5.07
C ALA A 29 2.08 -7.33 -6.31
N SER A 30 1.40 -7.25 -7.45
CA SER A 30 1.98 -6.73 -8.68
C SER A 30 2.34 -5.24 -8.62
N TYR A 31 1.85 -4.51 -7.62
CA TYR A 31 2.16 -3.10 -7.43
C TYR A 31 3.36 -2.86 -6.51
N PHE A 32 4.08 -3.92 -6.16
CA PHE A 32 5.25 -3.87 -5.29
C PHE A 32 6.52 -4.22 -6.06
N THR A 33 7.65 -3.62 -5.67
CA THR A 33 8.94 -3.96 -6.27
C THR A 33 9.41 -5.33 -5.79
N ASP A 34 10.36 -5.93 -6.53
CA ASP A 34 10.89 -7.26 -6.19
C ASP A 34 11.58 -7.29 -4.83
N ASP A 35 12.10 -6.15 -4.38
CA ASP A 35 12.79 -6.02 -3.10
C ASP A 35 11.97 -5.27 -2.05
N ALA A 36 10.67 -5.12 -2.26
CA ALA A 36 9.81 -4.35 -1.37
C ALA A 36 9.82 -4.93 0.04
N ILE A 37 9.96 -4.04 1.03
CA ILE A 37 9.75 -4.40 2.42
C ILE A 37 8.27 -4.16 2.72
N PHE A 38 7.58 -5.21 3.16
CA PHE A 38 6.16 -5.17 3.46
C PHE A 38 5.91 -5.58 4.90
N GLN A 39 5.34 -4.67 5.68
CA GLN A 39 4.91 -4.97 7.05
C GLN A 39 3.49 -4.49 7.26
N GLY A 40 2.56 -5.44 7.31
CA GLY A 40 1.20 -5.20 7.79
C GLY A 40 1.16 -5.34 9.31
N LEU A 41 0.17 -6.06 9.82
CA LEU A 41 0.03 -6.32 11.27
C LEU A 41 0.73 -7.63 11.70
N HIS A 42 1.43 -8.27 10.79
CA HIS A 42 2.23 -9.47 11.03
C HIS A 42 3.71 -9.15 10.80
N PRO A 43 4.63 -10.06 11.13
CA PRO A 43 6.04 -9.85 10.84
C PRO A 43 6.27 -9.52 9.36
N TYR A 44 7.33 -8.76 9.10
CA TYR A 44 7.59 -8.27 7.76
C TYR A 44 7.98 -9.41 6.79
N SER A 45 7.81 -9.12 5.52
CA SER A 45 8.31 -9.96 4.43
C SER A 45 9.00 -9.09 3.38
N VAL A 46 9.70 -9.72 2.46
CA VAL A 46 10.39 -9.03 1.36
C VAL A 46 9.90 -9.62 0.04
N GLY A 47 9.51 -8.74 -0.87
CA GLY A 47 9.08 -9.10 -2.21
C GLY A 47 7.60 -9.38 -2.34
N PRO A 48 7.12 -9.48 -3.59
CA PRO A 48 5.68 -9.61 -3.88
C PRO A 48 5.03 -10.88 -3.34
N GLY A 49 5.79 -11.98 -3.22
CA GLY A 49 5.25 -13.24 -2.72
C GLY A 49 4.65 -13.13 -1.33
N GLY A 50 5.34 -12.44 -0.43
CA GLY A 50 4.83 -12.22 0.93
C GLY A 50 3.61 -11.31 0.96
N VAL A 51 3.56 -10.34 0.07
CA VAL A 51 2.38 -9.47 -0.08
C VAL A 51 1.16 -10.29 -0.51
N ALA A 52 1.34 -11.15 -1.52
CA ALA A 52 0.26 -12.00 -2.01
C ALA A 52 -0.26 -12.93 -0.90
N GLU A 53 0.64 -13.57 -0.16
CA GLU A 53 0.25 -14.43 0.96
C GLU A 53 -0.54 -13.66 2.02
N TYR A 54 -0.09 -12.47 2.36
CA TYR A 54 -0.74 -11.65 3.38
C TYR A 54 -2.19 -11.34 2.97
N TYR A 55 -2.40 -10.88 1.75
CA TYR A 55 -3.74 -10.47 1.32
C TYR A 55 -4.64 -11.66 0.99
N GLU A 56 -4.06 -12.78 0.56
CA GLU A 56 -4.82 -14.02 0.37
C GLU A 56 -5.42 -14.52 1.70
N ALA A 57 -4.68 -14.32 2.80
CA ALA A 57 -5.12 -14.74 4.12
C ALA A 57 -6.14 -13.78 4.77
N GLN A 58 -6.38 -12.62 4.18
CA GLN A 58 -7.34 -11.67 4.73
C GLN A 58 -8.78 -12.15 4.50
N PRO A 59 -9.72 -11.75 5.37
CA PRO A 59 -11.13 -12.12 5.19
C PRO A 59 -11.69 -11.57 3.88
N ILE A 60 -12.53 -12.35 3.24
CA ILE A 60 -13.30 -11.87 2.08
C ILE A 60 -14.22 -10.76 2.57
N GLY A 61 -14.33 -9.69 1.80
CA GLY A 61 -15.11 -8.52 2.18
C GLY A 61 -14.30 -7.41 2.85
N LEU A 62 -13.00 -7.67 3.11
CA LEU A 62 -12.11 -6.61 3.55
C LEU A 62 -12.03 -5.50 2.50
N THR A 63 -12.19 -4.26 2.93
CA THR A 63 -11.96 -3.10 2.07
C THR A 63 -10.96 -2.15 2.72
N ALA A 64 -10.26 -1.40 1.89
CA ALA A 64 -9.32 -0.38 2.32
C ALA A 64 -9.76 0.97 1.77
N ALA A 65 -9.64 2.01 2.59
CA ALA A 65 -9.87 3.40 2.17
C ALA A 65 -8.74 4.24 2.77
N TYR A 66 -7.94 4.87 1.94
CA TYR A 66 -6.79 5.63 2.38
C TYR A 66 -7.02 7.14 2.23
N SER A 67 -6.35 7.91 3.09
CA SER A 67 -6.32 9.38 3.01
C SER A 67 -4.88 9.85 3.23
N ILE A 68 -4.32 10.54 2.25
CA ILE A 68 -2.95 11.03 2.30
C ILE A 68 -2.87 12.20 3.29
N LEU A 69 -1.92 12.13 4.22
CA LEU A 69 -1.68 13.15 5.24
C LEU A 69 -0.44 13.97 4.93
N GLU A 70 0.64 13.33 4.52
CA GLU A 70 1.92 13.98 4.23
C GLU A 70 2.56 13.34 3.02
N THR A 71 3.33 14.13 2.28
CA THR A 71 4.13 13.64 1.15
C THR A 71 5.53 14.24 1.22
N ARG A 72 6.51 13.49 0.72
CA ARG A 72 7.90 13.97 0.58
C ARG A 72 8.47 13.41 -0.72
N ARG A 73 9.45 14.11 -1.25
CA ARG A 73 10.14 13.72 -2.49
C ARG A 73 11.64 13.55 -2.21
N PRO A 74 12.07 12.39 -1.62
CA PRO A 74 13.49 12.21 -1.27
C PRO A 74 14.43 12.23 -2.46
N ALA A 75 13.95 11.83 -3.65
CA ALA A 75 14.71 11.83 -4.89
C ALA A 75 13.73 11.89 -6.06
N ASP A 76 14.23 12.13 -7.28
CA ASP A 76 13.37 12.21 -8.46
C ASP A 76 12.55 10.94 -8.70
N ASP A 77 13.10 9.79 -8.33
CA ASP A 77 12.49 8.49 -8.53
C ASP A 77 11.86 7.91 -7.26
N LEU A 78 11.74 8.70 -6.19
CA LEU A 78 11.18 8.26 -4.91
C LEU A 78 10.15 9.25 -4.39
N VAL A 79 9.00 8.75 -3.99
CA VAL A 79 7.96 9.54 -3.32
C VAL A 79 7.54 8.81 -2.06
N LEU A 80 7.61 9.52 -0.93
CA LEU A 80 7.14 9.00 0.36
C LEU A 80 5.73 9.52 0.61
N GLY A 81 4.83 8.63 1.01
CA GLY A 81 3.49 8.97 1.44
C GLY A 81 3.23 8.50 2.86
N TYR A 82 2.64 9.38 3.67
CA TYR A 82 2.16 9.04 5.00
C TYR A 82 0.67 9.28 5.03
N MET A 83 -0.09 8.28 5.47
CA MET A 83 -1.54 8.30 5.31
C MET A 83 -2.23 7.56 6.44
N SER A 84 -3.53 7.83 6.59
CA SER A 84 -4.40 6.97 7.37
C SER A 84 -5.11 6.01 6.43
N VAL A 85 -5.37 4.79 6.91
CA VAL A 85 -6.13 3.79 6.18
C VAL A 85 -7.18 3.20 7.09
N ASP A 86 -8.42 3.16 6.59
CA ASP A 86 -9.50 2.44 7.25
C ASP A 86 -9.65 1.09 6.59
N PHE A 87 -9.40 0.02 7.36
CA PHE A 87 -9.69 -1.35 6.92
C PHE A 87 -11.03 -1.75 7.49
N ALA A 88 -12.02 -1.92 6.62
CA ALA A 88 -13.37 -2.30 7.00
C ALA A 88 -13.58 -3.79 6.76
N PHE A 89 -14.29 -4.41 7.70
CA PHE A 89 -14.57 -5.84 7.68
C PHE A 89 -16.08 -6.05 7.74
N THR A 90 -16.54 -7.20 7.26
CA THR A 90 -17.97 -7.52 7.32
C THR A 90 -18.39 -8.07 8.70
N ASP A 91 -17.44 -8.57 9.49
CA ASP A 91 -17.72 -9.31 10.73
C ASP A 91 -17.09 -8.69 11.98
N ARG A 92 -16.50 -7.51 11.87
CA ARG A 92 -15.83 -6.84 12.99
C ARG A 92 -15.71 -5.34 12.72
N PRO A 93 -15.38 -4.53 13.75
CA PRO A 93 -15.25 -3.08 13.60
C PRO A 93 -14.12 -2.70 12.63
N THR A 94 -14.29 -1.53 11.99
CA THR A 94 -13.24 -0.93 11.16
C THR A 94 -11.99 -0.66 11.98
N LEU A 95 -10.84 -1.00 11.41
CA LEU A 95 -9.54 -0.74 12.01
C LEU A 95 -8.87 0.42 11.25
N THR A 96 -8.59 1.51 11.96
CA THR A 96 -7.86 2.64 11.40
C THR A 96 -6.40 2.54 11.81
N VAL A 97 -5.51 2.66 10.83
CA VAL A 97 -4.06 2.60 11.03
C VAL A 97 -3.40 3.76 10.32
N TYR A 98 -2.14 4.04 10.68
CA TYR A 98 -1.28 4.87 9.86
C TYR A 98 -0.43 3.97 8.96
N LEU A 99 -0.17 4.44 7.74
CA LEU A 99 0.58 3.71 6.74
C LEU A 99 1.64 4.62 6.14
N CYS A 100 2.88 4.16 6.13
CA CYS A 100 3.97 4.83 5.42
C CYS A 100 4.34 3.99 4.21
N VAL A 101 4.34 4.60 3.03
CA VAL A 101 4.79 3.94 1.80
C VAL A 101 5.87 4.75 1.12
N MET A 102 6.77 4.05 0.46
CA MET A 102 7.73 4.65 -0.47
C MET A 102 7.40 4.10 -1.86
N ALA A 103 7.05 4.99 -2.79
CA ALA A 103 6.86 4.64 -4.18
C ALA A 103 8.16 4.90 -4.94
N ARG A 104 8.55 3.95 -5.78
CA ARG A 104 9.76 4.05 -6.61
C ARG A 104 9.37 3.94 -8.07
N ARG A 105 9.97 4.81 -8.91
CA ARG A 105 9.74 4.75 -10.34
C ARG A 105 10.30 3.46 -10.92
N ALA A 106 9.49 2.80 -11.74
CA ALA A 106 9.85 1.57 -12.44
C ALA A 106 9.44 1.74 -13.90
N GLY A 107 10.38 2.15 -14.74
CA GLY A 107 10.06 2.52 -16.12
C GLY A 107 9.13 3.73 -16.17
N ASP A 108 7.99 3.59 -16.82
CA ASP A 108 6.97 4.64 -16.92
C ASP A 108 5.96 4.60 -15.77
N ASP A 109 6.14 3.69 -14.82
CA ASP A 109 5.18 3.48 -13.75
C ASP A 109 5.84 3.66 -12.38
N TRP A 110 5.04 3.58 -11.34
CA TRP A 110 5.49 3.67 -9.96
C TRP A 110 5.03 2.43 -9.22
N LEU A 111 5.93 1.86 -8.41
CA LEU A 111 5.64 0.69 -7.59
C LEU A 111 6.00 0.97 -6.13
N ILE A 112 5.38 0.25 -5.22
CA ILE A 112 5.63 0.39 -3.79
C ILE A 112 6.90 -0.40 -3.45
N SER A 113 7.91 0.27 -2.91
CA SER A 113 9.15 -0.36 -2.47
C SER A 113 9.23 -0.53 -0.95
N HIS A 114 8.39 0.19 -0.20
CA HIS A 114 8.30 0.06 1.25
C HIS A 114 6.86 0.31 1.68
N TYR A 115 6.36 -0.54 2.55
CA TYR A 115 5.00 -0.47 3.09
C TYR A 115 5.09 -0.84 4.57
N GLN A 116 4.69 0.08 5.43
CA GLN A 116 4.76 -0.17 6.87
C GLN A 116 3.56 0.42 7.58
N VAL A 117 2.82 -0.43 8.24
CA VAL A 117 1.63 -0.09 9.02
C VAL A 117 2.03 0.18 10.46
N SER A 118 1.44 1.23 11.04
CA SER A 118 1.54 1.51 12.47
C SER A 118 0.13 1.45 13.07
N ARG A 119 0.00 0.61 14.08
CA ARG A 119 -1.27 0.46 14.76
C ARG A 119 -1.44 1.60 15.78
N LEU A 120 -2.64 2.19 15.80
CA LEU A 120 -2.95 3.22 16.77
C LEU A 120 -3.35 2.58 18.11
N PRO A 121 -3.00 3.23 19.26
CA PRO A 121 -3.41 2.74 20.56
C PRO A 121 -4.90 2.77 20.79
#